data_81f37fcbd600b4e80d8a8982d7515c2d
#
_entry.id   81f37fcbd600b4e80d8a8982d7515c2d
#
_cell.length_a   1.000
_cell.length_b   1.000
_cell.length_c   1.000
_cell.angle_alpha   90.00
_cell.angle_beta   90.00
_cell.angle_gamma   90.00
#
_symmetry.space_group_name_H-M   'P 1'
#
loop_
_entity.id
_entity.type
_entity.pdbx_description
1 polymer ?
#
loop_
_entity_poly.entity_id
_entity_poly.type
_entity_poly.pdbx_seq_one_letter_code
_entity_poly.pdbx_strand_id
1 'polypeptide(L)'
;MLQFNKKYLEMKNLFILIIVLSKLNLVSQNNNSEAYFASGCFWCVESIYESLKGVIEVESGYSGGSVKNPTYYQVLTGKTGHAEAIKVTYNPQIISFKDLVKVFFASHDPTTLNRQGPDVGTHYRSIAFFQNDNEKNIIDSEIKKLLDNNTYKKIVTEVKKFISFYIAEDYHQDYKKKNPNNPYIWSVSIPRINNFKNKFPELLK
;
A
#
# COMPACT_ATOMS: atom_id res chain seq x y z
N MET A 1 44.94 49.80 -11.95
CA MET A 1 44.04 49.07 -12.90
C MET A 1 44.05 47.56 -12.72
N LEU A 2 45.16 46.90 -12.47
CA LEU A 2 45.28 45.44 -12.28
C LEU A 2 44.58 44.88 -11.02
N GLN A 3 44.54 45.61 -9.90
CA GLN A 3 43.89 45.16 -8.66
C GLN A 3 42.36 45.13 -8.75
N PHE A 4 41.74 46.03 -9.52
CA PHE A 4 40.28 46.05 -9.71
C PHE A 4 39.79 44.85 -10.52
N ASN A 5 40.54 44.44 -11.52
CA ASN A 5 40.17 43.26 -12.34
C ASN A 5 40.23 41.94 -11.56
N LYS A 6 41.19 41.81 -10.61
CA LYS A 6 41.32 40.59 -9.80
C LYS A 6 40.12 40.42 -8.83
N LYS A 7 39.73 41.51 -8.18
CA LYS A 7 38.60 41.53 -7.24
C LYS A 7 37.26 41.25 -7.94
N TYR A 8 37.09 41.78 -9.15
CA TYR A 8 35.90 41.52 -9.99
C TYR A 8 35.81 40.06 -10.44
N LEU A 9 36.94 39.44 -10.79
CA LEU A 9 37.00 38.04 -11.21
C LEU A 9 36.71 37.10 -10.02
N GLU A 10 37.23 37.40 -8.83
CA GLU A 10 36.97 36.66 -7.60
C GLU A 10 35.47 36.74 -7.19
N MET A 11 34.84 37.89 -7.27
CA MET A 11 33.43 38.08 -7.02
C MET A 11 32.56 37.32 -8.04
N LYS A 12 32.93 37.35 -9.32
CA LYS A 12 32.20 36.61 -10.36
C LYS A 12 32.26 35.10 -10.17
N ASN A 13 33.45 34.61 -9.77
CA ASN A 13 33.62 33.18 -9.47
C ASN A 13 32.86 32.75 -8.21
N LEU A 14 32.79 33.62 -7.18
CA LEU A 14 32.00 33.37 -5.97
C LEU A 14 30.50 33.34 -6.28
N PHE A 15 30.02 34.25 -7.16
CA PHE A 15 28.60 34.25 -7.59
C PHE A 15 28.24 33.01 -8.39
N ILE A 16 29.10 32.53 -9.27
CA ILE A 16 28.90 31.30 -10.04
C ILE A 16 28.89 30.08 -9.09
N LEU A 17 29.77 30.04 -8.09
CA LEU A 17 29.81 28.97 -7.09
C LEU A 17 28.54 28.93 -6.25
N ILE A 18 27.98 30.07 -5.84
CA ILE A 18 26.72 30.16 -5.10
C ILE A 18 25.53 29.67 -5.95
N ILE A 19 25.49 29.99 -7.24
CA ILE A 19 24.44 29.54 -8.17
C ILE A 19 24.54 28.03 -8.41
N VAL A 20 25.74 27.47 -8.48
CA VAL A 20 25.94 26.01 -8.63
C VAL A 20 25.56 25.30 -7.34
N LEU A 21 25.91 25.81 -6.18
CA LEU A 21 25.53 25.23 -4.88
C LEU A 21 24.01 25.31 -4.60
N SER A 22 23.34 26.37 -5.08
CA SER A 22 21.88 26.46 -4.95
C SER A 22 21.10 25.47 -5.84
N LYS A 23 21.72 25.01 -6.93
CA LYS A 23 21.14 23.95 -7.80
C LYS A 23 21.36 22.54 -7.27
N LEU A 24 22.33 22.32 -6.38
CA LEU A 24 22.61 21.01 -5.78
C LEU A 24 21.64 20.62 -4.64
N ASN A 25 20.83 21.55 -4.14
CA ASN A 25 19.84 21.29 -3.10
C ASN A 25 18.43 20.91 -3.63
N LEU A 26 18.27 20.66 -4.92
CA LEU A 26 17.13 19.93 -5.47
C LEU A 26 17.36 18.42 -5.26
N VAL A 27 17.61 18.01 -4.02
CA VAL A 27 17.28 16.65 -3.59
C VAL A 27 15.77 16.58 -3.75
N SER A 28 15.31 15.86 -4.74
CA SER A 28 13.92 15.46 -4.87
C SER A 28 13.55 14.83 -3.53
N GLN A 29 12.85 15.59 -2.68
CA GLN A 29 12.17 14.97 -1.54
C GLN A 29 11.25 13.92 -2.16
N ASN A 30 11.59 12.66 -1.93
CA ASN A 30 10.73 11.55 -2.27
C ASN A 30 9.48 11.69 -1.39
N ASN A 31 8.50 12.47 -1.87
CA ASN A 31 7.23 12.73 -1.16
C ASN A 31 6.33 11.48 -1.25
N ASN A 32 6.91 10.30 -1.07
CA ASN A 32 6.16 9.06 -1.02
C ASN A 32 5.38 8.98 0.28
N SER A 33 4.20 8.40 0.19
CA SER A 33 3.32 8.11 1.33
C SER A 33 3.16 6.60 1.48
N GLU A 34 2.72 6.17 2.64
CA GLU A 34 2.45 4.76 2.93
C GLU A 34 0.98 4.55 3.28
N ALA A 35 0.44 3.41 2.88
CA ALA A 35 -0.90 2.95 3.25
C ALA A 35 -0.86 1.47 3.63
N TYR A 36 -1.77 1.04 4.51
CA TYR A 36 -1.78 -0.32 5.04
C TYR A 36 -3.17 -0.92 4.93
N PHE A 37 -3.25 -2.15 4.39
CA PHE A 37 -4.51 -2.85 4.15
C PHE A 37 -4.38 -4.35 4.43
N ALA A 38 -5.46 -4.96 4.92
CA ALA A 38 -5.61 -6.40 5.03
C ALA A 38 -6.92 -6.81 4.35
N SER A 39 -6.87 -7.70 3.38
CA SER A 39 -8.05 -8.11 2.59
C SER A 39 -7.93 -9.56 2.07
N GLY A 40 -7.63 -10.50 2.97
CA GLY A 40 -7.37 -11.90 2.65
C GLY A 40 -5.90 -12.16 2.32
N CYS A 41 -5.62 -13.24 1.61
CA CYS A 41 -4.25 -13.64 1.27
C CYS A 41 -3.43 -12.50 0.66
N PHE A 42 -2.34 -12.13 1.33
CA PHE A 42 -1.49 -11.01 0.94
C PHE A 42 -0.80 -11.19 -0.42
N TRP A 43 -0.54 -12.43 -0.90
CA TRP A 43 0.01 -12.66 -2.24
C TRP A 43 -0.89 -12.12 -3.37
N CYS A 44 -2.22 -12.23 -3.18
CA CYS A 44 -3.18 -11.67 -4.12
C CYS A 44 -3.21 -10.14 -4.04
N VAL A 45 -3.23 -9.62 -2.81
CA VAL A 45 -3.37 -8.19 -2.54
C VAL A 45 -2.13 -7.43 -3.00
N GLU A 46 -0.92 -7.93 -2.69
CA GLU A 46 0.36 -7.43 -3.17
C GLU A 46 0.35 -7.27 -4.70
N SER A 47 0.02 -8.34 -5.42
CA SER A 47 0.00 -8.32 -6.90
C SER A 47 -1.01 -7.33 -7.50
N ILE A 48 -2.14 -7.08 -6.82
CA ILE A 48 -3.12 -6.07 -7.27
C ILE A 48 -2.53 -4.67 -7.10
N TYR A 49 -2.01 -4.34 -5.92
CA TYR A 49 -1.49 -3.01 -5.65
C TYR A 49 -0.21 -2.70 -6.44
N GLU A 50 0.66 -3.66 -6.64
CA GLU A 50 1.84 -3.51 -7.50
C GLU A 50 1.49 -3.16 -8.95
N SER A 51 0.33 -3.57 -9.44
CA SER A 51 -0.11 -3.27 -10.80
C SER A 51 -0.58 -1.82 -11.01
N LEU A 52 -0.71 -1.02 -9.94
CA LEU A 52 -1.27 0.33 -9.99
C LEU A 52 -0.24 1.39 -10.38
N LYS A 53 -0.63 2.32 -11.25
CA LYS A 53 0.15 3.55 -11.51
C LYS A 53 0.34 4.30 -10.19
N GLY A 54 1.54 4.82 -9.96
CA GLY A 54 1.86 5.60 -8.77
C GLY A 54 2.21 4.75 -7.53
N VAL A 55 1.94 3.45 -7.53
CA VAL A 55 2.47 2.54 -6.51
C VAL A 55 3.92 2.22 -6.84
N ILE A 56 4.81 2.42 -5.86
CA ILE A 56 6.25 2.27 -5.98
C ILE A 56 6.66 0.88 -5.51
N GLU A 57 6.19 0.49 -4.33
CA GLU A 57 6.54 -0.76 -3.68
C GLU A 57 5.36 -1.29 -2.87
N VAL A 58 5.23 -2.59 -2.79
CA VAL A 58 4.27 -3.27 -1.91
C VAL A 58 5.01 -4.36 -1.16
N GLU A 59 4.87 -4.37 0.16
CA GLU A 59 5.46 -5.39 1.03
C GLU A 59 4.35 -6.18 1.71
N SER A 60 4.43 -7.50 1.62
CA SER A 60 3.57 -8.43 2.37
C SER A 60 4.02 -8.52 3.83
N GLY A 61 3.07 -8.57 4.77
CA GLY A 61 3.38 -8.60 6.19
C GLY A 61 2.18 -8.83 7.09
N TYR A 62 2.31 -8.42 8.34
CA TYR A 62 1.33 -8.67 9.40
C TYR A 62 1.04 -7.37 10.15
N SER A 63 -0.26 -7.08 10.38
CA SER A 63 -0.69 -5.90 11.12
C SER A 63 -2.00 -6.14 11.87
N GLY A 64 -2.33 -5.25 12.80
CA GLY A 64 -3.60 -5.24 13.54
C GLY A 64 -3.64 -6.10 14.79
N GLY A 65 -2.60 -6.88 15.08
CA GLY A 65 -2.45 -7.68 16.29
C GLY A 65 -1.59 -7.02 17.37
N SER A 66 -1.24 -7.79 18.41
CA SER A 66 -0.48 -7.33 19.60
C SER A 66 0.88 -7.97 19.76
N VAL A 67 1.13 -9.13 19.14
CA VAL A 67 2.40 -9.84 19.23
C VAL A 67 3.46 -9.13 18.41
N LYS A 68 4.62 -8.83 19.01
CA LYS A 68 5.74 -8.20 18.31
C LYS A 68 6.52 -9.25 17.50
N ASN A 69 6.92 -8.86 16.28
CA ASN A 69 7.71 -9.70 15.37
C ASN A 69 7.13 -11.12 15.23
N PRO A 70 5.84 -11.27 14.86
CA PRO A 70 5.24 -12.58 14.75
C PRO A 70 5.84 -13.31 13.53
N THR A 71 5.95 -14.63 13.62
CA THR A 71 6.22 -15.47 12.46
C THR A 71 4.92 -15.82 11.75
N TYR A 72 5.00 -16.23 10.46
CA TYR A 72 3.85 -16.71 9.70
C TYR A 72 3.05 -17.79 10.45
N TYR A 73 3.75 -18.81 10.96
CA TYR A 73 3.09 -19.90 11.69
C TYR A 73 2.35 -19.42 12.95
N GLN A 74 2.88 -18.41 13.63
CA GLN A 74 2.18 -17.82 14.78
C GLN A 74 0.92 -17.07 14.34
N VAL A 75 0.97 -16.34 13.23
CA VAL A 75 -0.19 -15.63 12.67
C VAL A 75 -1.29 -16.60 12.26
N LEU A 76 -0.95 -17.71 11.63
CA LEU A 76 -1.91 -18.77 11.24
C LEU A 76 -2.69 -19.33 12.43
N THR A 77 -2.14 -19.33 13.64
CA THR A 77 -2.87 -19.79 14.83
C THR A 77 -4.05 -18.90 15.21
N GLY A 78 -4.13 -17.67 14.67
CA GLY A 78 -5.09 -16.63 15.05
C GLY A 78 -4.84 -15.99 16.42
N LYS A 79 -3.88 -16.51 17.21
CA LYS A 79 -3.61 -16.04 18.60
C LYS A 79 -2.81 -14.75 18.67
N THR A 80 -2.12 -14.35 17.60
CA THR A 80 -1.36 -13.09 17.55
C THR A 80 -2.25 -11.87 17.41
N GLY A 81 -3.50 -12.06 16.94
CA GLY A 81 -4.43 -11.01 16.58
C GLY A 81 -4.06 -10.27 15.28
N HIS A 82 -2.95 -10.63 14.62
CA HIS A 82 -2.58 -10.05 13.32
C HIS A 82 -3.42 -10.61 12.19
N ALA A 83 -3.59 -9.78 11.15
CA ALA A 83 -4.03 -10.20 9.83
C ALA A 83 -2.85 -10.18 8.86
N GLU A 84 -2.93 -11.00 7.80
CA GLU A 84 -2.13 -10.82 6.61
C GLU A 84 -2.44 -9.46 6.01
N ALA A 85 -1.43 -8.64 5.85
CA ALA A 85 -1.56 -7.25 5.44
C ALA A 85 -0.50 -6.89 4.42
N ILE A 86 -0.72 -5.79 3.73
CA ILE A 86 0.29 -5.17 2.87
C ILE A 86 0.61 -3.76 3.36
N LYS A 87 1.87 -3.36 3.15
CA LYS A 87 2.30 -1.97 3.15
C LYS A 87 2.46 -1.51 1.71
N VAL A 88 1.83 -0.42 1.34
CA VAL A 88 1.86 0.19 0.01
C VAL A 88 2.60 1.50 0.08
N THR A 89 3.78 1.58 -0.52
CA THR A 89 4.51 2.84 -0.75
C THR A 89 4.08 3.42 -2.09
N TYR A 90 3.58 4.65 -2.09
CA TYR A 90 3.01 5.26 -3.30
C TYR A 90 3.36 6.74 -3.45
N ASN A 91 3.31 7.25 -4.68
CA ASN A 91 3.43 8.67 -4.99
C ASN A 91 2.05 9.34 -4.96
N PRO A 92 1.74 10.20 -3.96
CA PRO A 92 0.43 10.83 -3.81
C PRO A 92 0.09 11.85 -4.91
N GLN A 93 1.05 12.23 -5.75
CA GLN A 93 0.82 13.06 -6.93
C GLN A 93 0.27 12.27 -8.13
N ILE A 94 0.40 10.93 -8.11
CA ILE A 94 -0.04 10.03 -9.20
C ILE A 94 -1.29 9.25 -8.79
N ILE A 95 -1.31 8.73 -7.56
CA ILE A 95 -2.45 7.99 -7.01
C ILE A 95 -2.74 8.46 -5.59
N SER A 96 -4.00 8.78 -5.31
CA SER A 96 -4.39 9.28 -3.98
C SER A 96 -4.68 8.12 -2.99
N PHE A 97 -4.60 8.41 -1.68
CA PHE A 97 -5.07 7.47 -0.65
C PHE A 97 -6.53 7.05 -0.88
N LYS A 98 -7.38 7.98 -1.34
CA LYS A 98 -8.78 7.71 -1.69
C LYS A 98 -8.91 6.67 -2.80
N ASP A 99 -8.03 6.70 -3.81
CA ASP A 99 -8.04 5.72 -4.90
C ASP A 99 -7.54 4.36 -4.40
N LEU A 100 -6.53 4.32 -3.52
CA LEU A 100 -6.10 3.09 -2.86
C LEU A 100 -7.23 2.47 -2.02
N VAL A 101 -8.04 3.27 -1.31
CA VAL A 101 -9.22 2.79 -0.57
C VAL A 101 -10.30 2.24 -1.50
N LYS A 102 -10.54 2.87 -2.66
CA LYS A 102 -11.45 2.30 -3.67
C LYS A 102 -10.95 0.96 -4.20
N VAL A 103 -9.65 0.86 -4.51
CA VAL A 103 -9.01 -0.40 -4.91
C VAL A 103 -9.19 -1.46 -3.83
N PHE A 104 -9.00 -1.12 -2.56
CA PHE A 104 -9.22 -2.01 -1.43
C PHE A 104 -10.61 -2.65 -1.49
N PHE A 105 -11.69 -1.86 -1.49
CA PHE A 105 -13.05 -2.38 -1.53
C PHE A 105 -13.42 -3.08 -2.84
N ALA A 106 -12.79 -2.74 -3.95
CA ALA A 106 -13.04 -3.34 -5.25
C ALA A 106 -12.30 -4.67 -5.46
N SER A 107 -11.25 -4.93 -4.68
CA SER A 107 -10.36 -6.09 -4.85
C SER A 107 -10.71 -7.29 -3.99
N HIS A 108 -11.69 -7.20 -3.08
CA HIS A 108 -12.10 -8.30 -2.21
C HIS A 108 -13.59 -8.21 -1.85
N ASP A 109 -14.12 -9.20 -1.17
CA ASP A 109 -15.48 -9.18 -0.59
C ASP A 109 -15.43 -8.64 0.84
N PRO A 110 -15.85 -7.39 1.09
CA PRO A 110 -15.84 -6.79 2.42
C PRO A 110 -17.00 -7.23 3.31
N THR A 111 -17.83 -8.20 2.89
CA THR A 111 -19.02 -8.65 3.61
C THR A 111 -18.80 -9.90 4.43
N THR A 112 -17.66 -10.59 4.23
CA THR A 112 -17.36 -11.89 4.86
C THR A 112 -16.45 -11.71 6.07
N LEU A 113 -16.95 -12.14 7.23
CA LEU A 113 -16.20 -12.05 8.49
C LEU A 113 -15.13 -13.16 8.54
N ASN A 114 -13.88 -12.80 8.84
CA ASN A 114 -12.74 -13.72 8.99
C ASN A 114 -12.58 -14.69 7.82
N ARG A 115 -12.87 -14.22 6.61
CA ARG A 115 -12.81 -15.06 5.41
C ARG A 115 -12.61 -14.19 4.15
N GLN A 116 -11.88 -14.73 3.18
CA GLN A 116 -11.83 -14.17 1.83
C GLN A 116 -11.76 -15.30 0.78
N GLY A 117 -12.86 -15.50 0.04
CA GLY A 117 -12.96 -16.61 -0.90
C GLY A 117 -12.78 -17.97 -0.19
N PRO A 118 -11.82 -18.81 -0.59
CA PRO A 118 -11.56 -20.09 0.05
C PRO A 118 -10.83 -19.97 1.40
N ASP A 119 -10.13 -18.84 1.63
CA ASP A 119 -9.29 -18.64 2.81
C ASP A 119 -10.13 -18.32 4.04
N VAL A 120 -10.02 -19.13 5.09
CA VAL A 120 -10.79 -19.01 6.33
C VAL A 120 -9.85 -18.85 7.52
N GLY A 121 -10.12 -17.84 8.34
CA GLY A 121 -9.36 -17.53 9.55
C GLY A 121 -9.32 -16.05 9.85
N THR A 122 -9.09 -15.68 11.11
CA THR A 122 -8.99 -14.27 11.55
C THR A 122 -7.87 -13.51 10.86
N HIS A 123 -6.84 -14.22 10.42
CA HIS A 123 -5.70 -13.63 9.69
C HIS A 123 -6.04 -13.25 8.23
N TYR A 124 -7.19 -13.67 7.70
CA TYR A 124 -7.69 -13.24 6.38
C TYR A 124 -8.80 -12.19 6.44
N ARG A 125 -9.04 -11.61 7.62
CA ARG A 125 -10.10 -10.61 7.80
C ARG A 125 -9.80 -9.29 7.08
N SER A 126 -10.83 -8.54 6.80
CA SER A 126 -10.75 -7.25 6.12
C SER A 126 -10.47 -6.12 7.12
N ILE A 127 -9.39 -5.37 6.91
CA ILE A 127 -9.04 -4.19 7.71
C ILE A 127 -8.51 -3.09 6.80
N ALA A 128 -9.08 -1.89 6.90
CA ALA A 128 -8.49 -0.66 6.36
C ALA A 128 -7.85 0.11 7.53
N PHE A 129 -6.54 0.30 7.46
CA PHE A 129 -5.82 1.04 8.50
C PHE A 129 -5.74 2.53 8.15
N PHE A 130 -5.81 3.38 9.16
CA PHE A 130 -5.62 4.82 9.02
C PHE A 130 -4.51 5.32 9.95
N GLN A 131 -3.74 6.31 9.50
CA GLN A 131 -2.65 6.93 10.24
C GLN A 131 -3.06 8.27 10.86
N ASN A 132 -4.07 8.91 10.27
CA ASN A 132 -4.59 10.22 10.68
C ASN A 132 -6.11 10.31 10.43
N ASP A 133 -6.73 11.37 10.95
CA ASP A 133 -8.19 11.56 10.87
C ASP A 133 -8.68 11.78 9.43
N ASN A 134 -7.87 12.39 8.56
CA ASN A 134 -8.22 12.55 7.15
C ASN A 134 -8.36 11.20 6.44
N GLU A 135 -7.41 10.29 6.65
CA GLU A 135 -7.48 8.93 6.12
C GLU A 135 -8.69 8.17 6.66
N LYS A 136 -8.95 8.29 7.99
CA LYS A 136 -10.15 7.71 8.59
C LYS A 136 -11.42 8.20 7.91
N ASN A 137 -11.55 9.50 7.72
CA ASN A 137 -12.71 10.09 7.08
C ASN A 137 -12.89 9.64 5.62
N ILE A 138 -11.78 9.42 4.89
CA ILE A 138 -11.82 8.89 3.53
C ILE A 138 -12.35 7.45 3.53
N ILE A 139 -11.88 6.59 4.44
CA ILE A 139 -12.35 5.20 4.55
C ILE A 139 -13.84 5.17 4.92
N ASP A 140 -14.24 5.91 5.96
CA ASP A 140 -15.63 5.95 6.43
C ASP A 140 -16.57 6.48 5.33
N SER A 141 -16.14 7.48 4.58
CA SER A 141 -16.90 8.05 3.45
C SER A 141 -17.09 7.05 2.32
N GLU A 142 -16.06 6.25 2.00
CA GLU A 142 -16.18 5.22 0.94
C GLU A 142 -17.10 4.07 1.41
N ILE A 143 -17.00 3.63 2.67
CA ILE A 143 -17.93 2.64 3.26
C ILE A 143 -19.37 3.15 3.15
N LYS A 144 -19.61 4.39 3.61
CA LYS A 144 -20.96 5.00 3.54
C LYS A 144 -21.48 5.01 2.11
N LYS A 145 -20.68 5.45 1.15
CA LYS A 145 -21.05 5.50 -0.27
C LYS A 145 -21.41 4.12 -0.82
N LEU A 146 -20.64 3.07 -0.48
CA LEU A 146 -20.91 1.71 -0.93
C LEU A 146 -22.21 1.15 -0.38
N LEU A 147 -22.55 1.49 0.87
CA LEU A 147 -23.82 1.12 1.51
C LEU A 147 -24.99 1.92 0.93
N ASP A 148 -24.88 3.23 0.81
CA ASP A 148 -25.93 4.12 0.28
C ASP A 148 -26.29 3.77 -1.18
N ASN A 149 -25.30 3.38 -1.98
CA ASN A 149 -25.49 2.93 -3.36
C ASN A 149 -25.99 1.48 -3.48
N ASN A 150 -26.23 0.79 -2.36
CA ASN A 150 -26.61 -0.61 -2.31
C ASN A 150 -25.61 -1.56 -3.02
N THR A 151 -24.33 -1.15 -3.12
CA THR A 151 -23.25 -2.02 -3.66
C THR A 151 -23.08 -3.24 -2.73
N TYR A 152 -23.16 -3.00 -1.43
CA TYR A 152 -23.18 -4.02 -0.39
C TYR A 152 -24.31 -3.75 0.62
N LYS A 153 -24.97 -4.82 1.09
CA LYS A 153 -25.98 -4.71 2.17
C LYS A 153 -25.35 -4.51 3.54
N LYS A 154 -24.11 -4.96 3.71
CA LYS A 154 -23.31 -4.80 4.94
C LYS A 154 -21.84 -4.80 4.56
N ILE A 155 -21.01 -4.15 5.37
CA ILE A 155 -19.56 -4.19 5.30
C ILE A 155 -19.06 -4.56 6.70
N VAL A 156 -18.16 -5.56 6.80
CA VAL A 156 -17.58 -6.04 8.06
C VAL A 156 -16.11 -5.64 8.20
N THR A 157 -15.60 -4.82 7.30
CA THR A 157 -14.24 -4.29 7.35
C THR A 157 -14.00 -3.53 8.64
N GLU A 158 -12.94 -3.87 9.37
CA GLU A 158 -12.47 -3.07 10.50
C GLU A 158 -11.83 -1.78 9.99
N VAL A 159 -12.22 -0.62 10.52
CA VAL A 159 -11.52 0.65 10.33
C VAL A 159 -10.66 0.88 11.57
N LYS A 160 -9.34 0.69 11.43
CA LYS A 160 -8.45 0.57 12.58
C LYS A 160 -7.28 1.55 12.50
N LYS A 161 -6.95 2.20 13.62
CA LYS A 161 -5.75 3.04 13.69
C LYS A 161 -4.51 2.16 13.47
N PHE A 162 -3.64 2.59 12.56
CA PHE A 162 -2.37 1.93 12.32
C PHE A 162 -1.45 2.07 13.55
N ILE A 163 -0.82 0.97 13.96
CA ILE A 163 0.11 0.95 15.09
C ILE A 163 1.47 0.41 14.64
N SER A 164 1.48 -0.74 13.99
CA SER A 164 2.71 -1.40 13.57
C SER A 164 2.46 -2.35 12.41
N PHE A 165 3.48 -2.51 11.59
CA PHE A 165 3.55 -3.48 10.51
C PHE A 165 4.83 -4.31 10.69
N TYR A 166 4.72 -5.59 10.53
CA TYR A 166 5.83 -6.53 10.58
C TYR A 166 5.96 -7.19 9.21
N ILE A 167 7.07 -6.96 8.53
CA ILE A 167 7.34 -7.54 7.20
C ILE A 167 7.31 -9.06 7.33
N ALA A 168 6.62 -9.73 6.42
CA ALA A 168 6.61 -11.18 6.34
C ALA A 168 7.94 -11.69 5.78
N GLU A 169 8.20 -12.96 6.00
CA GLU A 169 9.42 -13.64 5.58
C GLU A 169 9.65 -13.50 4.06
N ASP A 170 10.91 -13.47 3.63
CA ASP A 170 11.31 -13.18 2.25
C ASP A 170 10.66 -14.08 1.19
N TYR A 171 10.31 -15.32 1.57
CA TYR A 171 9.63 -16.24 0.67
C TYR A 171 8.17 -15.86 0.38
N HIS A 172 7.59 -14.93 1.14
CA HIS A 172 6.24 -14.39 0.90
C HIS A 172 6.26 -13.17 -0.03
N GLN A 173 7.38 -12.45 -0.12
CA GLN A 173 7.48 -11.26 -0.96
C GLN A 173 7.51 -11.65 -2.44
N ASP A 174 6.74 -10.95 -3.29
CA ASP A 174 6.60 -11.25 -4.73
C ASP A 174 6.15 -12.70 -5.01
N TYR A 175 5.39 -13.31 -4.10
CA TYR A 175 5.12 -14.75 -4.15
C TYR A 175 4.55 -15.21 -5.48
N LYS A 176 3.58 -14.48 -6.05
CA LYS A 176 3.00 -14.81 -7.35
C LYS A 176 4.05 -14.79 -8.47
N LYS A 177 4.98 -13.84 -8.46
CA LYS A 177 6.04 -13.73 -9.47
C LYS A 177 7.04 -14.88 -9.34
N LYS A 178 7.41 -15.23 -8.10
CA LYS A 178 8.38 -16.28 -7.78
C LYS A 178 7.81 -17.69 -7.97
N ASN A 179 6.47 -17.86 -7.83
CA ASN A 179 5.79 -19.17 -7.84
C ASN A 179 4.66 -19.24 -8.88
N PRO A 180 4.92 -18.99 -10.18
CA PRO A 180 3.89 -18.92 -11.21
C PRO A 180 3.12 -20.22 -11.41
N ASN A 181 3.69 -21.36 -11.05
CA ASN A 181 3.10 -22.69 -11.22
C ASN A 181 2.38 -23.21 -9.97
N ASN A 182 2.27 -22.41 -8.91
CA ASN A 182 1.58 -22.82 -7.71
C ASN A 182 0.07 -22.95 -7.96
N PRO A 183 -0.59 -24.08 -7.60
CA PRO A 183 -2.03 -24.30 -7.84
C PRO A 183 -2.93 -23.22 -7.24
N TYR A 184 -2.61 -22.71 -6.06
CA TYR A 184 -3.36 -21.62 -5.42
C TYR A 184 -3.29 -20.33 -6.25
N ILE A 185 -2.11 -20.01 -6.81
CA ILE A 185 -1.96 -18.85 -7.69
C ILE A 185 -2.87 -18.96 -8.90
N TRP A 186 -2.97 -20.14 -9.51
CA TRP A 186 -3.82 -20.36 -10.68
C TRP A 186 -5.31 -20.32 -10.34
N SER A 187 -5.71 -20.97 -9.27
CA SER A 187 -7.14 -21.17 -8.95
C SER A 187 -7.75 -20.02 -8.17
N VAL A 188 -6.96 -19.22 -7.44
CA VAL A 188 -7.45 -18.17 -6.55
C VAL A 188 -6.90 -16.81 -6.94
N SER A 189 -5.55 -16.66 -7.01
CA SER A 189 -4.94 -15.34 -7.19
C SER A 189 -5.19 -14.77 -8.57
N ILE A 190 -4.95 -15.52 -9.65
CA ILE A 190 -5.10 -15.05 -11.03
C ILE A 190 -6.55 -14.62 -11.33
N PRO A 191 -7.59 -15.39 -11.01
CA PRO A 191 -8.96 -14.96 -11.22
C PRO A 191 -9.32 -13.66 -10.49
N ARG A 192 -8.89 -13.53 -9.22
CA ARG A 192 -9.11 -12.33 -8.42
C ARG A 192 -8.43 -11.11 -9.02
N ILE A 193 -7.15 -11.23 -9.40
CA ILE A 193 -6.37 -10.17 -10.02
C ILE A 193 -6.98 -9.75 -11.37
N ASN A 194 -7.34 -10.71 -12.23
CA ASN A 194 -7.94 -10.43 -13.52
C ASN A 194 -9.31 -9.75 -13.39
N ASN A 195 -10.14 -10.19 -12.44
CA ASN A 195 -11.42 -9.52 -12.16
C ASN A 195 -11.21 -8.04 -11.77
N PHE A 196 -10.22 -7.76 -10.92
CA PHE A 196 -9.86 -6.39 -10.58
C PHE A 196 -9.37 -5.60 -11.81
N LYS A 197 -8.41 -6.14 -12.56
CA LYS A 197 -7.83 -5.48 -13.74
C LYS A 197 -8.88 -5.15 -14.81
N ASN A 198 -9.84 -6.04 -15.02
CA ASN A 198 -10.93 -5.81 -15.98
C ASN A 198 -11.88 -4.69 -15.54
N LYS A 199 -12.03 -4.45 -14.25
CA LYS A 199 -12.90 -3.41 -13.70
C LYS A 199 -12.25 -2.02 -13.67
N PHE A 200 -10.92 -1.95 -13.55
CA PHE A 200 -10.17 -0.70 -13.34
C PHE A 200 -8.93 -0.62 -14.24
N PRO A 201 -9.07 -0.78 -15.58
CA PRO A 201 -7.94 -0.76 -16.50
C PRO A 201 -7.21 0.60 -16.50
N GLU A 202 -7.91 1.69 -16.19
CA GLU A 202 -7.36 3.05 -16.15
C GLU A 202 -6.35 3.28 -15.02
N LEU A 203 -6.41 2.47 -13.96
CA LEU A 203 -5.49 2.57 -12.81
C LEU A 203 -4.20 1.77 -13.01
N LEU A 204 -4.11 0.93 -14.06
CA LEU A 204 -2.99 0.01 -14.25
C LEU A 204 -1.78 0.68 -14.91
N LYS A 205 -0.56 0.19 -14.55
CA LYS A 205 0.71 0.53 -15.21
C LYS A 205 0.71 0.17 -16.67
#